data_e9e5e63def834ee04a548457c0521c17
#
_entry.id   e9e5e63def834ee04a548457c0521c17
#
_cell.length_a   1.000
_cell.length_b   1.000
_cell.length_c   1.000
_cell.angle_alpha   90.00
_cell.angle_beta   90.00
_cell.angle_gamma   90.00
#
_symmetry.space_group_name_H-M   'P 1'
#
loop_
_entity.id
_entity.type
_entity.pdbx_description
1 polymer ?
#
loop_
_entity_poly.entity_id
_entity_poly.type
_entity_poly.pdbx_seq_one_letter_code
_entity_poly.pdbx_strand_id
1 'polypeptide(L)'
;MAKQIHHVREVEAKGRIEAKEHFKIDLYNLKQEPEWNESWEQRLKTSDVVIMKHMGTGLDTPFLRRLANWLYQNHPCYALYADEEQDMDKLRAGMSEAEMIRLSEYQQLSGLTNFENSFLYAASLAGEAVEVPEPIPVLWQGILGENGVTYATYKEYLEAEGVVDCPSIGVFFYREEWIMKELYYPELLRKTIKTYGYNPIIFFGQYGGNPLIGAPSLKESLRILFCDGPLPFEVLINTCKFSLISLNAATQEDISHWDIPILMGYNIYMDEATWEANVQGLSPLDVNLSVSLPEFDGSLHGGVVAAQTNIDGKYIYWPVKERVESIVKRAVKYEKLRHLLPAERKVAIILHNYPPKNSNIGSAAGLDTPESVQRLLVAMKNEGYTIDLIPESGAELIESVLSHTTNDRSMLSEEQVEDAEGKLSVQQYKEFFDSLPDKSKVNMEEGWGPAPGEVFRYGDELLIPGFSNG
;
A
#
# COMPACT_ATOMS: atom_id res chain seq x y z
N MET A 1 15.82 -2.57 -12.19
CA MET A 1 16.75 -2.98 -13.27
C MET A 1 16.69 -2.05 -14.47
N ALA A 2 15.56 -1.87 -15.20
CA ALA A 2 15.51 -0.93 -16.32
C ALA A 2 15.93 0.52 -15.96
N LYS A 3 15.58 1.02 -14.77
CA LYS A 3 15.98 2.35 -14.27
C LYS A 3 17.51 2.49 -14.07
N GLN A 4 18.14 1.42 -13.66
CA GLN A 4 19.59 1.36 -13.45
C GLN A 4 20.37 1.28 -14.76
N ILE A 5 19.80 0.65 -15.79
CA ILE A 5 20.35 0.64 -17.15
C ILE A 5 20.46 2.07 -17.72
N HIS A 6 19.42 2.87 -17.54
CA HIS A 6 19.42 4.24 -18.06
C HIS A 6 20.48 5.11 -17.37
N HIS A 7 20.70 4.89 -16.07
CA HIS A 7 21.73 5.60 -15.32
C HIS A 7 23.16 5.15 -15.70
N VAL A 8 23.38 3.86 -15.90
CA VAL A 8 24.66 3.36 -16.43
C VAL A 8 24.97 4.01 -17.80
N ARG A 9 24.00 4.13 -18.69
CA ARG A 9 24.15 4.86 -19.95
C ARG A 9 24.38 6.37 -19.78
N GLU A 10 23.76 7.01 -18.80
CA GLU A 10 24.03 8.43 -18.49
C GLU A 10 25.42 8.63 -17.86
N VAL A 11 25.92 7.67 -17.09
CA VAL A 11 27.28 7.69 -16.51
C VAL A 11 28.32 7.44 -17.62
N GLU A 12 28.05 6.54 -18.56
CA GLU A 12 28.85 6.38 -19.80
C GLU A 12 28.92 7.70 -20.58
N ALA A 13 27.80 8.43 -20.71
CA ALA A 13 27.74 9.72 -21.38
C ALA A 13 28.46 10.87 -20.63
N LYS A 14 28.72 10.73 -19.33
CA LYS A 14 29.36 11.76 -18.49
C LYS A 14 30.86 11.55 -18.22
N GLY A 15 31.51 10.63 -18.95
CA GLY A 15 32.99 10.50 -18.96
C GLY A 15 33.61 9.93 -17.69
N ARG A 16 32.84 9.35 -16.75
CA ARG A 16 33.36 8.63 -15.59
C ARG A 16 33.93 7.25 -15.91
N ILE A 17 33.69 6.76 -17.11
CA ILE A 17 34.09 5.43 -17.61
C ILE A 17 35.13 5.56 -18.76
N GLU A 18 35.80 6.68 -18.92
CA GLU A 18 36.82 6.87 -19.97
C GLU A 18 38.02 5.86 -19.91
N ALA A 19 38.17 5.10 -18.82
CA ALA A 19 39.16 4.06 -18.72
C ALA A 19 38.67 2.67 -19.16
N LYS A 20 37.47 2.52 -19.74
CA LYS A 20 36.81 1.22 -19.82
C LYS A 20 36.15 0.92 -21.17
N GLU A 21 36.86 1.16 -22.23
CA GLU A 21 36.52 0.66 -23.57
C GLU A 21 36.45 -0.87 -23.69
N HIS A 22 36.63 -1.63 -22.61
CA HIS A 22 36.98 -3.05 -22.66
C HIS A 22 35.89 -4.02 -22.25
N PHE A 23 34.75 -3.59 -21.64
CA PHE A 23 33.66 -4.51 -21.34
C PHE A 23 32.28 -3.97 -21.67
N LYS A 24 31.40 -4.87 -22.08
CA LYS A 24 30.02 -4.59 -22.46
C LYS A 24 29.07 -5.24 -21.47
N ILE A 25 28.03 -4.51 -21.03
CA ILE A 25 27.00 -5.02 -20.15
C ILE A 25 25.68 -5.13 -20.94
N ASP A 26 25.17 -6.36 -21.07
CA ASP A 26 23.85 -6.63 -21.61
C ASP A 26 22.88 -6.95 -20.48
N LEU A 27 21.81 -6.17 -20.33
CA LEU A 27 20.82 -6.31 -19.27
C LEU A 27 19.45 -6.74 -19.84
N TYR A 28 18.85 -7.76 -19.26
CA TYR A 28 17.59 -8.32 -19.68
C TYR A 28 16.56 -8.30 -18.54
N ASN A 29 15.37 -7.77 -18.81
CA ASN A 29 14.23 -7.91 -17.91
C ASN A 29 13.38 -9.10 -18.36
N LEU A 30 13.37 -10.16 -17.56
CA LEU A 30 12.68 -11.41 -17.86
C LEU A 30 11.20 -11.41 -17.43
N LYS A 31 10.60 -10.25 -17.12
CA LYS A 31 9.16 -10.14 -16.80
C LYS A 31 8.23 -10.62 -17.93
N GLN A 32 8.68 -10.44 -19.18
CA GLN A 32 8.04 -11.05 -20.35
C GLN A 32 8.94 -12.21 -20.74
N GLU A 33 8.55 -13.43 -20.40
CA GLU A 33 9.35 -14.60 -20.70
C GLU A 33 9.62 -14.69 -22.20
N PRO A 34 10.86 -14.48 -22.65
CA PRO A 34 11.20 -14.66 -24.04
C PRO A 34 11.15 -16.14 -24.39
N GLU A 35 10.79 -16.46 -25.60
CA GLU A 35 10.97 -17.83 -26.10
C GLU A 35 12.46 -18.18 -26.15
N TRP A 36 12.81 -19.34 -25.61
CA TRP A 36 14.17 -19.86 -25.69
C TRP A 36 14.54 -20.21 -27.14
N ASN A 37 15.56 -19.59 -27.67
CA ASN A 37 16.04 -19.80 -29.02
C ASN A 37 17.59 -19.77 -29.12
N GLU A 38 18.11 -20.06 -30.30
CA GLU A 38 19.57 -20.06 -30.56
C GLU A 38 20.25 -18.71 -30.27
N SER A 39 19.54 -17.61 -30.43
CA SER A 39 20.06 -16.28 -30.09
C SER A 39 20.37 -16.13 -28.60
N TRP A 40 19.56 -16.73 -27.71
CA TRP A 40 19.85 -16.76 -26.28
C TRP A 40 21.09 -17.57 -25.99
N GLU A 41 21.21 -18.78 -26.54
CA GLU A 41 22.39 -19.61 -26.36
C GLU A 41 23.66 -18.93 -26.87
N GLN A 42 23.59 -18.27 -28.02
CA GLN A 42 24.73 -17.55 -28.56
C GLN A 42 25.17 -16.38 -27.65
N ARG A 43 24.21 -15.61 -27.12
CA ARG A 43 24.52 -14.52 -26.17
C ARG A 43 25.16 -15.02 -24.90
N LEU A 44 24.63 -16.08 -24.32
CA LEU A 44 25.18 -16.71 -23.11
C LEU A 44 26.59 -17.27 -23.37
N LYS A 45 26.86 -17.89 -24.53
CA LYS A 45 28.19 -18.40 -24.93
C LYS A 45 29.23 -17.31 -25.11
N THR A 46 28.79 -16.10 -25.48
CA THR A 46 29.72 -14.97 -25.71
C THR A 46 29.84 -14.05 -24.49
N SER A 47 29.16 -14.36 -23.40
CA SER A 47 29.29 -13.63 -22.15
C SER A 47 30.40 -14.23 -21.30
N ASP A 48 31.25 -13.41 -20.67
CA ASP A 48 32.29 -13.85 -19.77
C ASP A 48 31.74 -14.17 -18.38
N VAL A 49 30.77 -13.39 -17.91
CA VAL A 49 30.06 -13.59 -16.64
C VAL A 49 28.56 -13.41 -16.84
N VAL A 50 27.76 -14.31 -16.27
CA VAL A 50 26.29 -14.21 -16.26
C VAL A 50 25.80 -14.10 -14.83
N ILE A 51 25.02 -13.06 -14.55
CA ILE A 51 24.40 -12.84 -13.24
C ILE A 51 22.90 -12.84 -13.43
N MET A 52 22.21 -13.77 -12.77
CA MET A 52 20.76 -13.84 -12.76
C MET A 52 20.25 -13.58 -11.34
N LYS A 53 19.37 -12.58 -11.20
CA LYS A 53 18.65 -12.30 -9.95
C LYS A 53 17.17 -12.52 -10.18
N HIS A 54 16.62 -13.49 -9.46
CA HIS A 54 15.18 -13.78 -9.41
C HIS A 54 14.64 -13.42 -8.03
N MET A 55 13.52 -12.72 -7.97
CA MET A 55 12.80 -12.41 -6.74
C MET A 55 11.47 -13.19 -6.76
N GLY A 56 11.24 -14.03 -5.77
CA GLY A 56 10.06 -14.88 -5.65
C GLY A 56 10.41 -16.34 -5.37
N THR A 57 9.40 -17.19 -5.25
CA THR A 57 9.54 -18.60 -4.90
C THR A 57 10.11 -19.42 -6.07
N GLY A 58 11.42 -19.48 -6.16
CA GLY A 58 12.12 -20.41 -7.02
C GLY A 58 12.17 -20.11 -8.52
N LEU A 59 12.76 -21.03 -9.27
CA LEU A 59 12.89 -20.98 -10.74
C LEU A 59 11.63 -21.54 -11.39
N ASP A 60 10.46 -20.96 -11.10
CA ASP A 60 9.16 -21.58 -11.37
C ASP A 60 8.75 -21.60 -12.84
N THR A 61 9.37 -20.75 -13.66
CA THR A 61 9.01 -20.67 -15.06
C THR A 61 9.83 -21.63 -15.94
N PRO A 62 9.25 -22.16 -17.02
CA PRO A 62 9.99 -23.00 -17.94
C PRO A 62 11.26 -22.36 -18.51
N PHE A 63 11.20 -21.06 -18.78
CA PHE A 63 12.35 -20.29 -19.28
C PHE A 63 13.48 -20.21 -18.24
N LEU A 64 13.17 -19.81 -17.00
CA LEU A 64 14.15 -19.68 -15.92
C LEU A 64 14.79 -21.02 -15.56
N ARG A 65 14.01 -22.09 -15.49
CA ARG A 65 14.55 -23.45 -15.29
C ARG A 65 15.51 -23.86 -16.42
N ARG A 66 15.15 -23.57 -17.65
CA ARG A 66 15.99 -23.87 -18.80
C ARG A 66 17.26 -23.06 -18.80
N LEU A 67 17.18 -21.75 -18.48
CA LEU A 67 18.32 -20.87 -18.35
C LEU A 67 19.30 -21.36 -17.26
N ALA A 68 18.79 -21.66 -16.06
CA ALA A 68 19.61 -22.18 -14.95
C ALA A 68 20.27 -23.51 -15.31
N ASN A 69 19.54 -24.46 -15.90
CA ASN A 69 20.11 -25.74 -16.34
C ASN A 69 21.15 -25.55 -17.44
N TRP A 70 20.92 -24.63 -18.37
CA TRP A 70 21.87 -24.35 -19.45
C TRP A 70 23.16 -23.75 -18.88
N LEU A 71 23.07 -22.77 -17.95
CA LEU A 71 24.22 -22.16 -17.29
C LEU A 71 25.03 -23.22 -16.54
N TYR A 72 24.37 -24.03 -15.74
CA TYR A 72 25.03 -25.12 -15.00
C TYR A 72 25.82 -26.07 -15.88
N GLN A 73 25.31 -26.39 -17.07
CA GLN A 73 25.94 -27.35 -17.98
C GLN A 73 27.00 -26.73 -18.90
N ASN A 74 26.89 -25.44 -19.22
CA ASN A 74 27.62 -24.87 -20.35
C ASN A 74 28.39 -23.60 -20.03
N HIS A 75 28.12 -22.89 -18.94
CA HIS A 75 28.72 -21.58 -18.68
C HIS A 75 29.86 -21.68 -17.65
N PRO A 76 31.05 -21.13 -17.94
CA PRO A 76 32.21 -21.24 -17.03
C PRO A 76 32.11 -20.32 -15.81
N CYS A 77 31.41 -19.19 -15.89
CA CYS A 77 31.33 -18.23 -14.81
C CYS A 77 29.91 -17.62 -14.68
N TYR A 78 29.16 -17.99 -13.65
CA TYR A 78 27.83 -17.44 -13.41
C TYR A 78 27.49 -17.41 -11.90
N ALA A 79 26.53 -16.54 -11.54
CA ALA A 79 25.86 -16.51 -10.25
C ALA A 79 24.33 -16.44 -10.41
N LEU A 80 23.61 -17.32 -9.74
CA LEU A 80 22.16 -17.36 -9.68
C LEU A 80 21.71 -17.01 -8.25
N TYR A 81 20.92 -15.95 -8.11
CA TYR A 81 20.30 -15.55 -6.85
C TYR A 81 18.81 -15.85 -6.91
N ALA A 82 18.37 -16.81 -6.11
CA ALA A 82 16.97 -17.22 -5.95
C ALA A 82 16.64 -17.35 -4.47
N ASP A 83 15.39 -17.12 -4.10
CA ASP A 83 14.96 -17.04 -2.69
C ASP A 83 14.75 -18.41 -2.03
N GLU A 84 14.80 -19.53 -2.77
CA GLU A 84 14.64 -20.87 -2.23
C GLU A 84 15.98 -21.55 -1.95
N GLU A 85 16.00 -22.42 -0.91
CA GLU A 85 17.11 -23.28 -0.58
C GLU A 85 17.38 -24.24 -1.73
N GLN A 86 18.36 -23.90 -2.55
CA GLN A 86 18.78 -24.71 -3.68
C GLN A 86 20.19 -25.25 -3.42
N ASP A 87 20.54 -26.29 -4.16
CA ASP A 87 21.87 -26.85 -4.17
C ASP A 87 22.89 -25.76 -4.54
N MET A 88 23.64 -25.29 -3.55
CA MET A 88 24.60 -24.17 -3.67
C MET A 88 25.62 -24.41 -4.78
N ASP A 89 25.94 -25.69 -5.10
CA ASP A 89 26.88 -26.02 -6.17
C ASP A 89 26.31 -25.77 -7.58
N LYS A 90 24.97 -25.64 -7.68
CA LYS A 90 24.29 -25.27 -8.92
C LYS A 90 24.04 -23.79 -9.06
N LEU A 91 24.22 -23.01 -8.00
CA LEU A 91 23.97 -21.58 -8.02
C LEU A 91 25.15 -20.75 -8.54
N ARG A 92 26.32 -21.37 -8.71
CA ARG A 92 27.52 -20.67 -9.17
C ARG A 92 28.50 -21.58 -9.92
N ALA A 93 29.26 -20.97 -10.79
CA ALA A 93 30.47 -21.55 -11.37
C ALA A 93 31.49 -20.44 -11.63
N GLY A 94 32.77 -20.79 -11.67
CA GLY A 94 33.86 -19.86 -11.95
C GLY A 94 34.11 -18.77 -10.91
N MET A 95 33.43 -18.84 -9.77
CA MET A 95 33.63 -17.94 -8.63
C MET A 95 33.46 -18.69 -7.31
N SER A 96 34.19 -18.26 -6.30
CA SER A 96 34.06 -18.76 -4.94
C SER A 96 32.76 -18.31 -4.27
N GLU A 97 32.39 -18.94 -3.17
CA GLU A 97 31.23 -18.50 -2.38
C GLU A 97 31.42 -17.08 -1.83
N ALA A 98 32.62 -16.73 -1.38
CA ALA A 98 32.92 -15.38 -0.91
C ALA A 98 32.75 -14.33 -2.02
N GLU A 99 33.12 -14.63 -3.25
CA GLU A 99 32.91 -13.75 -4.40
C GLU A 99 31.43 -13.60 -4.75
N MET A 100 30.65 -14.67 -4.68
CA MET A 100 29.19 -14.61 -4.87
C MET A 100 28.51 -13.78 -3.77
N ILE A 101 28.90 -13.97 -2.51
CA ILE A 101 28.41 -13.16 -1.38
C ILE A 101 28.72 -11.69 -1.61
N ARG A 102 29.97 -11.37 -1.96
CA ARG A 102 30.37 -9.98 -2.21
C ARG A 102 29.61 -9.33 -3.35
N LEU A 103 29.38 -10.05 -4.44
CA LEU A 103 28.55 -9.56 -5.54
C LEU A 103 27.11 -9.30 -5.07
N SER A 104 26.57 -10.18 -4.20
CA SER A 104 25.28 -10.01 -3.55
C SER A 104 25.24 -8.77 -2.65
N GLU A 105 26.29 -8.49 -1.89
CA GLU A 105 26.38 -7.31 -1.00
C GLU A 105 26.16 -6.01 -1.75
N TYR A 106 26.83 -5.80 -2.89
CA TYR A 106 26.62 -4.61 -3.72
C TYR A 106 25.16 -4.46 -4.14
N GLN A 107 24.51 -5.56 -4.52
CA GLN A 107 23.14 -5.56 -4.99
C GLN A 107 22.13 -5.33 -3.86
N GLN A 108 22.39 -5.86 -2.66
CA GLN A 108 21.50 -5.76 -1.51
C GLN A 108 21.65 -4.43 -0.77
N LEU A 109 22.88 -3.92 -0.64
CA LEU A 109 23.11 -2.56 -0.16
C LEU A 109 22.44 -1.55 -1.08
N SER A 110 22.35 -1.88 -2.39
CA SER A 110 21.64 -1.09 -3.39
C SER A 110 22.24 0.33 -3.55
N GLY A 111 21.57 1.19 -4.30
CA GLY A 111 22.07 2.50 -4.67
C GLY A 111 22.93 2.47 -5.94
N LEU A 112 22.97 3.58 -6.65
CA LEU A 112 23.61 3.67 -7.97
C LEU A 112 25.08 3.30 -7.94
N THR A 113 25.83 3.82 -6.95
CA THR A 113 27.26 3.56 -6.82
C THR A 113 27.55 2.08 -6.53
N ASN A 114 26.78 1.44 -5.64
CA ASN A 114 26.93 0.00 -5.40
C ASN A 114 26.60 -0.84 -6.63
N PHE A 115 25.62 -0.41 -7.41
CA PHE A 115 25.31 -1.07 -8.68
C PHE A 115 26.43 -0.93 -9.70
N GLU A 116 27.00 0.27 -9.87
CA GLU A 116 28.19 0.49 -10.70
C GLU A 116 29.36 -0.40 -10.25
N ASN A 117 29.63 -0.43 -8.94
CA ASN A 117 30.67 -1.27 -8.36
C ASN A 117 30.41 -2.77 -8.55
N SER A 118 29.15 -3.22 -8.56
CA SER A 118 28.82 -4.62 -8.85
C SER A 118 29.18 -5.03 -10.27
N PHE A 119 29.03 -4.12 -11.24
CA PHE A 119 29.47 -4.38 -12.62
C PHE A 119 31.00 -4.37 -12.76
N LEU A 120 31.68 -3.47 -12.04
CA LEU A 120 33.15 -3.51 -11.99
C LEU A 120 33.67 -4.81 -11.36
N TYR A 121 33.00 -5.27 -10.30
CA TYR A 121 33.32 -6.54 -9.67
C TYR A 121 33.09 -7.73 -10.61
N ALA A 122 31.95 -7.73 -11.35
CA ALA A 122 31.71 -8.75 -12.37
C ALA A 122 32.77 -8.74 -13.48
N ALA A 123 33.20 -7.57 -13.94
CA ALA A 123 34.30 -7.46 -14.91
C ALA A 123 35.61 -7.99 -14.36
N SER A 124 35.94 -7.77 -13.09
CA SER A 124 37.14 -8.35 -12.46
C SER A 124 37.08 -9.87 -12.39
N LEU A 125 35.89 -10.46 -12.17
CA LEU A 125 35.70 -11.92 -12.21
C LEU A 125 35.89 -12.48 -13.64
N ALA A 126 35.62 -11.67 -14.68
CA ALA A 126 35.93 -12.00 -16.07
C ALA A 126 37.44 -11.87 -16.40
N GLY A 127 38.29 -11.45 -15.46
CA GLY A 127 39.73 -11.27 -15.66
C GLY A 127 40.12 -9.86 -16.12
N GLU A 128 39.20 -8.90 -16.14
CA GLU A 128 39.55 -7.52 -16.46
C GLU A 128 40.31 -6.83 -15.32
N ALA A 129 41.34 -6.06 -15.68
CA ALA A 129 42.17 -5.31 -14.73
C ALA A 129 41.46 -3.99 -14.35
N VAL A 130 40.45 -4.08 -13.49
CA VAL A 130 39.66 -2.92 -13.02
C VAL A 130 39.81 -2.74 -11.51
N GLU A 131 39.82 -1.49 -11.07
CA GLU A 131 39.73 -1.17 -9.65
C GLU A 131 38.28 -1.36 -9.18
N VAL A 132 38.10 -2.19 -8.15
CA VAL A 132 36.78 -2.48 -7.59
C VAL A 132 36.70 -1.88 -6.20
N PRO A 133 35.93 -0.77 -6.03
CA PRO A 133 35.70 -0.18 -4.72
C PRO A 133 34.91 -1.12 -3.79
N GLU A 134 35.13 -1.00 -2.48
CA GLU A 134 34.37 -1.72 -1.48
C GLU A 134 32.87 -1.34 -1.54
N PRO A 135 31.93 -2.25 -1.15
CA PRO A 135 30.54 -1.91 -1.01
C PRO A 135 30.32 -0.74 -0.04
N ILE A 136 29.55 0.25 -0.45
CA ILE A 136 29.29 1.45 0.34
C ILE A 136 28.04 1.21 1.19
N PRO A 137 28.12 1.32 2.53
CA PRO A 137 26.94 1.23 3.39
C PRO A 137 25.89 2.27 3.02
N VAL A 138 24.64 1.84 2.91
CA VAL A 138 23.48 2.69 2.65
C VAL A 138 22.47 2.46 3.77
N LEU A 139 21.82 3.51 4.27
CA LEU A 139 20.85 3.41 5.35
C LEU A 139 19.79 2.34 5.02
N TRP A 140 19.55 1.45 5.98
CA TRP A 140 18.51 0.43 5.89
C TRP A 140 17.12 1.00 6.19
N GLN A 141 17.08 1.98 7.09
CA GLN A 141 15.88 2.71 7.50
C GLN A 141 16.23 4.18 7.71
N GLY A 142 15.23 5.02 7.69
CA GLY A 142 15.42 6.45 7.97
C GLY A 142 14.10 7.20 8.00
N ILE A 143 14.12 8.39 8.60
CA ILE A 143 13.01 9.33 8.59
C ILE A 143 13.32 10.41 7.54
N LEU A 144 12.38 10.61 6.63
CA LEU A 144 12.48 11.60 5.59
C LEU A 144 12.04 12.96 6.13
N GLY A 145 12.97 13.91 6.27
CA GLY A 145 12.69 15.28 6.63
C GLY A 145 12.33 16.18 5.45
N GLU A 146 12.30 17.47 5.69
CA GLU A 146 12.03 18.46 4.65
C GLU A 146 13.15 18.45 3.59
N ASN A 147 12.80 18.79 2.35
CA ASN A 147 13.75 18.90 1.23
C ASN A 147 14.57 17.63 0.94
N GLY A 148 14.05 16.45 1.32
CA GLY A 148 14.70 15.17 1.07
C GLY A 148 15.88 14.85 2.00
N VAL A 149 16.08 15.61 3.05
CA VAL A 149 17.03 15.29 4.12
C VAL A 149 16.56 14.00 4.81
N THR A 150 17.51 13.14 5.19
CA THR A 150 17.21 11.86 5.85
C THR A 150 17.92 11.79 7.18
N TYR A 151 17.19 11.39 8.21
CA TYR A 151 17.68 11.21 9.58
C TYR A 151 17.66 9.73 9.94
N ALA A 152 18.70 9.26 10.63
CA ALA A 152 18.81 7.85 11.03
C ALA A 152 17.89 7.51 12.20
N THR A 153 17.54 8.47 13.04
CA THR A 153 16.67 8.32 14.21
C THR A 153 15.65 9.45 14.33
N TYR A 154 14.57 9.19 15.06
CA TYR A 154 13.57 10.21 15.40
C TYR A 154 14.14 11.32 16.28
N LYS A 155 15.10 10.99 17.11
CA LYS A 155 15.80 11.97 17.93
C LYS A 155 16.54 12.99 17.06
N GLU A 156 17.33 12.53 16.09
CA GLU A 156 18.01 13.41 15.12
C GLU A 156 17.03 14.26 14.31
N TYR A 157 15.89 13.65 13.90
CA TYR A 157 14.82 14.36 13.22
C TYR A 157 14.28 15.51 14.08
N LEU A 158 13.97 15.26 15.37
CA LEU A 158 13.46 16.30 16.28
C LEU A 158 14.50 17.39 16.58
N GLU A 159 15.77 17.04 16.71
CA GLU A 159 16.85 18.00 16.93
C GLU A 159 17.02 18.95 15.74
N ALA A 160 16.79 18.47 14.53
CA ALA A 160 16.96 19.25 13.30
C ALA A 160 15.70 20.00 12.85
N GLU A 161 14.54 19.35 12.88
CA GLU A 161 13.27 19.90 12.35
C GLU A 161 12.41 20.55 13.46
N GLY A 162 12.73 20.28 14.72
CA GLY A 162 11.99 20.77 15.88
C GLY A 162 10.80 19.89 16.27
N VAL A 163 10.28 20.11 17.47
CA VAL A 163 9.06 19.46 17.97
C VAL A 163 7.85 20.28 17.49
N VAL A 164 6.90 19.60 16.88
CA VAL A 164 5.62 20.23 16.48
C VAL A 164 4.55 19.81 17.49
N ASP A 165 3.88 20.81 18.08
CA ASP A 165 2.81 20.60 19.06
C ASP A 165 1.47 20.34 18.33
N CYS A 166 1.40 19.20 17.64
CA CYS A 166 0.18 18.68 17.03
C CYS A 166 0.25 17.16 16.87
N PRO A 167 -0.90 16.47 16.75
CA PRO A 167 -0.94 15.04 16.52
C PRO A 167 -0.17 14.63 15.27
N SER A 168 0.41 13.43 15.28
CA SER A 168 1.23 12.92 14.19
C SER A 168 0.57 11.76 13.47
N ILE A 169 0.78 11.67 12.15
CA ILE A 169 0.42 10.55 11.30
C ILE A 169 1.71 9.97 10.71
N GLY A 170 1.94 8.66 10.94
CA GLY A 170 3.04 7.92 10.36
C GLY A 170 2.77 7.52 8.90
N VAL A 171 3.79 7.56 8.06
CA VAL A 171 3.74 7.02 6.69
C VAL A 171 4.96 6.14 6.49
N PHE A 172 4.72 4.86 6.21
CA PHE A 172 5.77 3.89 5.92
C PHE A 172 5.80 3.54 4.43
N PHE A 173 6.99 3.59 3.84
CA PHE A 173 7.22 3.27 2.44
C PHE A 173 8.52 2.48 2.22
N TYR A 174 8.69 1.87 1.04
CA TYR A 174 9.86 1.04 0.77
C TYR A 174 11.15 1.83 0.65
N ARG A 175 12.23 1.26 1.21
CA ARG A 175 13.60 1.75 1.12
C ARG A 175 14.06 1.98 -0.33
N GLU A 176 13.68 1.11 -1.25
CA GLU A 176 14.07 1.22 -2.67
C GLU A 176 13.58 2.51 -3.30
N GLU A 177 12.40 3.00 -2.93
CA GLU A 177 11.87 4.27 -3.43
C GLU A 177 12.69 5.47 -2.93
N TRP A 178 13.18 5.40 -1.69
CA TRP A 178 14.10 6.39 -1.15
C TRP A 178 15.47 6.35 -1.87
N ILE A 179 16.05 5.16 -2.08
CA ILE A 179 17.32 4.98 -2.80
C ILE A 179 17.21 5.51 -4.23
N MET A 180 16.09 5.23 -4.91
CA MET A 180 15.83 5.66 -6.29
C MET A 180 15.36 7.10 -6.37
N LYS A 181 15.19 7.80 -5.23
CA LYS A 181 14.65 9.16 -5.12
C LYS A 181 13.27 9.32 -5.76
N GLU A 182 12.44 8.28 -5.69
CA GLU A 182 11.07 8.26 -6.21
C GLU A 182 10.06 8.60 -5.12
N LEU A 183 10.18 9.80 -4.60
CA LEU A 183 9.45 10.27 -3.42
C LEU A 183 8.15 11.03 -3.76
N TYR A 184 7.60 10.85 -4.96
CA TYR A 184 6.46 11.64 -5.44
C TYR A 184 5.22 11.48 -4.57
N TYR A 185 4.78 10.25 -4.27
CA TYR A 185 3.60 10.04 -3.44
C TYR A 185 3.90 10.20 -1.92
N PRO A 186 5.07 9.81 -1.38
CA PRO A 186 5.39 10.12 0.02
C PRO A 186 5.40 11.62 0.30
N GLU A 187 5.93 12.43 -0.63
CA GLU A 187 5.93 13.89 -0.49
C GLU A 187 4.54 14.49 -0.65
N LEU A 188 3.68 13.92 -1.49
CA LEU A 188 2.29 14.37 -1.57
C LEU A 188 1.52 14.01 -0.29
N LEU A 189 1.72 12.80 0.27
CA LEU A 189 1.17 12.43 1.58
C LEU A 189 1.62 13.40 2.66
N ARG A 190 2.92 13.71 2.74
CA ARG A 190 3.48 14.72 3.65
C ARG A 190 2.73 16.04 3.56
N LYS A 191 2.66 16.61 2.36
CA LYS A 191 2.00 17.89 2.10
C LYS A 191 0.53 17.84 2.49
N THR A 192 -0.17 16.77 2.12
CA THR A 192 -1.60 16.62 2.41
C THR A 192 -1.85 16.49 3.92
N ILE A 193 -1.07 15.70 4.64
CA ILE A 193 -1.18 15.57 6.11
C ILE A 193 -1.04 16.94 6.78
N LYS A 194 -0.06 17.75 6.36
CA LYS A 194 0.13 19.12 6.87
C LYS A 194 -1.08 20.04 6.64
N THR A 195 -1.79 19.89 5.50
CA THR A 195 -2.99 20.71 5.24
C THR A 195 -4.14 20.44 6.21
N TYR A 196 -4.13 19.28 6.86
CA TYR A 196 -5.09 18.93 7.91
C TYR A 196 -4.63 19.29 9.33
N GLY A 197 -3.47 19.96 9.46
CA GLY A 197 -2.93 20.38 10.76
C GLY A 197 -2.23 19.28 11.55
N TYR A 198 -1.79 18.21 10.89
CA TYR A 198 -1.08 17.09 11.49
C TYR A 198 0.41 17.11 11.13
N ASN A 199 1.23 16.55 12.03
CA ASN A 199 2.65 16.35 11.79
C ASN A 199 2.88 15.03 11.00
N PRO A 200 3.44 15.05 9.78
CA PRO A 200 3.75 13.86 9.02
C PRO A 200 5.09 13.26 9.43
N ILE A 201 5.10 12.05 9.91
CA ILE A 201 6.34 11.28 10.16
C ILE A 201 6.48 10.28 9.02
N ILE A 202 7.29 10.64 8.03
CA ILE A 202 7.51 9.85 6.82
C ILE A 202 8.79 9.05 7.00
N PHE A 203 8.70 7.72 6.99
CA PHE A 203 9.86 6.87 7.21
C PHE A 203 9.87 5.68 6.25
N PHE A 204 11.08 5.19 6.00
CA PHE A 204 11.30 4.05 5.13
C PHE A 204 12.06 2.94 5.85
N GLY A 205 11.93 1.75 5.31
CA GLY A 205 12.62 0.55 5.74
C GLY A 205 12.38 -0.58 4.74
N GLN A 206 12.82 -1.76 5.11
CA GLN A 206 12.48 -3.00 4.41
C GLN A 206 11.80 -3.97 5.37
N TYR A 207 11.05 -4.94 4.85
CA TYR A 207 10.37 -5.90 5.70
C TYR A 207 11.31 -6.95 6.27
N GLY A 208 11.95 -7.69 5.38
CA GLY A 208 12.81 -8.80 5.78
C GLY A 208 14.19 -8.35 6.23
N GLY A 209 14.65 -8.83 7.38
CA GLY A 209 16.03 -8.67 7.81
C GLY A 209 16.94 -9.66 7.09
N ASN A 210 18.21 -9.29 6.94
CA ASN A 210 19.27 -10.19 6.51
C ASN A 210 20.52 -9.97 7.39
N PRO A 211 20.72 -10.80 8.42
CA PRO A 211 21.86 -10.64 9.34
C PRO A 211 23.23 -10.72 8.66
N LEU A 212 23.36 -11.42 7.55
CA LEU A 212 24.62 -11.58 6.83
C LEU A 212 25.18 -10.27 6.29
N ILE A 213 24.32 -9.30 6.02
CA ILE A 213 24.67 -7.98 5.49
C ILE A 213 24.28 -6.84 6.44
N GLY A 214 23.88 -7.18 7.68
CA GLY A 214 23.46 -6.19 8.67
C GLY A 214 22.12 -5.49 8.37
N ALA A 215 21.28 -6.08 7.50
CA ALA A 215 19.96 -5.53 7.21
C ALA A 215 18.97 -5.90 8.34
N PRO A 216 18.39 -4.92 9.06
CA PRO A 216 17.44 -5.18 10.13
C PRO A 216 16.06 -5.58 9.56
N SER A 217 15.31 -6.36 10.35
CA SER A 217 13.88 -6.56 10.13
C SER A 217 13.12 -5.25 10.35
N LEU A 218 11.85 -5.19 9.94
CA LEU A 218 11.03 -4.00 10.20
C LEU A 218 10.92 -3.70 11.70
N LYS A 219 10.75 -4.73 12.55
CA LYS A 219 10.72 -4.57 14.00
C LYS A 219 12.00 -3.89 14.52
N GLU A 220 13.15 -4.37 14.09
CA GLU A 220 14.45 -3.78 14.49
C GLU A 220 14.62 -2.38 13.90
N SER A 221 14.17 -2.15 12.67
CA SER A 221 14.16 -0.81 12.05
C SER A 221 13.34 0.19 12.84
N LEU A 222 12.12 -0.17 13.26
CA LEU A 222 11.26 0.69 14.10
C LEU A 222 11.91 0.96 15.46
N ARG A 223 12.52 -0.06 16.07
CA ARG A 223 13.25 0.08 17.33
C ARG A 223 14.42 1.07 17.20
N ILE A 224 15.18 0.98 16.12
CA ILE A 224 16.30 1.90 15.83
C ILE A 224 15.77 3.30 15.55
N LEU A 225 14.76 3.44 14.68
CA LEU A 225 14.19 4.73 14.29
C LEU A 225 13.65 5.49 15.48
N PHE A 226 12.92 4.83 16.36
CA PHE A 226 12.21 5.45 17.48
C PHE A 226 12.90 5.23 18.84
N CYS A 227 14.19 4.79 18.83
CA CYS A 227 15.06 4.67 20.00
C CYS A 227 14.45 3.85 21.13
N ASP A 228 13.83 2.71 20.81
CA ASP A 228 13.10 1.85 21.76
C ASP A 228 11.92 2.55 22.50
N GLY A 229 11.54 3.74 22.05
CA GLY A 229 10.40 4.49 22.58
C GLY A 229 9.07 4.10 21.94
N PRO A 230 7.96 4.67 22.42
CA PRO A 230 6.65 4.51 21.80
C PRO A 230 6.66 5.11 20.38
N LEU A 231 5.78 4.59 19.53
CA LEU A 231 5.58 5.18 18.20
C LEU A 231 5.08 6.63 18.35
N PRO A 232 5.70 7.59 17.67
CA PRO A 232 5.35 9.01 17.81
C PRO A 232 4.14 9.42 16.95
N PHE A 233 3.28 8.48 16.58
CA PHE A 233 2.07 8.68 15.79
C PHE A 233 0.98 7.69 16.23
N GLU A 234 -0.27 8.07 16.04
CA GLU A 234 -1.42 7.27 16.47
C GLU A 234 -2.18 6.59 15.32
N VAL A 235 -1.77 6.84 14.09
CA VAL A 235 -2.25 6.17 12.87
C VAL A 235 -1.08 5.99 11.93
N LEU A 236 -1.01 4.83 11.29
CA LEU A 236 -0.01 4.52 10.28
C LEU A 236 -0.66 4.37 8.91
N ILE A 237 -0.18 5.09 7.91
CA ILE A 237 -0.43 4.79 6.49
C ILE A 237 0.73 3.92 6.01
N ASN A 238 0.44 2.65 5.73
CA ASN A 238 1.42 1.70 5.23
C ASN A 238 1.27 1.57 3.72
N THR A 239 2.30 1.92 2.95
CA THR A 239 2.30 1.81 1.48
C THR A 239 3.09 0.61 0.97
N CYS A 240 3.65 -0.18 1.87
CA CYS A 240 4.33 -1.41 1.53
C CYS A 240 3.34 -2.56 1.36
N LYS A 241 3.61 -3.42 0.38
CA LYS A 241 2.80 -4.61 0.10
C LYS A 241 3.17 -5.73 1.07
N PHE A 242 2.39 -6.80 1.07
CA PHE A 242 2.52 -7.99 1.90
C PHE A 242 2.11 -7.80 3.36
N SER A 243 1.92 -8.91 4.03
CA SER A 243 1.70 -8.98 5.47
C SER A 243 3.03 -8.82 6.22
N LEU A 244 3.02 -8.03 7.28
CA LEU A 244 4.16 -7.87 8.19
C LEU A 244 4.48 -9.19 8.90
N ILE A 245 3.45 -9.96 9.26
CA ILE A 245 3.60 -11.26 9.95
C ILE A 245 4.12 -12.32 8.97
N SER A 246 3.55 -12.43 7.78
CA SER A 246 3.92 -13.46 6.81
C SER A 246 5.37 -13.36 6.31
N LEU A 247 5.95 -12.17 6.34
CA LEU A 247 7.36 -11.92 5.99
C LEU A 247 8.29 -11.89 7.23
N ASN A 248 7.81 -12.30 8.39
CA ASN A 248 8.53 -12.23 9.67
C ASN A 248 9.10 -10.84 9.99
N ALA A 249 8.49 -9.79 9.43
CA ALA A 249 8.90 -8.42 9.67
C ALA A 249 8.47 -7.93 11.06
N ALA A 250 7.33 -8.43 11.53
CA ALA A 250 6.80 -8.23 12.88
C ALA A 250 6.04 -9.49 13.31
N THR A 251 5.78 -9.65 14.61
CA THR A 251 4.90 -10.68 15.15
C THR A 251 3.50 -10.09 15.41
N GLN A 252 2.51 -10.96 15.59
CA GLN A 252 1.17 -10.54 15.99
C GLN A 252 1.20 -9.79 17.35
N GLU A 253 2.08 -10.19 18.26
CA GLU A 253 2.28 -9.52 19.55
C GLU A 253 2.83 -8.10 19.33
N ASP A 254 3.80 -7.90 18.44
CA ASP A 254 4.34 -6.59 18.10
C ASP A 254 3.25 -5.65 17.59
N ILE A 255 2.43 -6.11 16.63
CA ILE A 255 1.36 -5.30 16.03
C ILE A 255 0.29 -4.96 17.07
N SER A 256 -0.08 -5.91 17.93
CA SER A 256 -1.01 -5.67 19.03
C SER A 256 -0.47 -4.66 20.04
N HIS A 257 0.84 -4.64 20.24
CA HIS A 257 1.51 -3.69 21.16
C HIS A 257 1.52 -2.26 20.59
N TRP A 258 1.53 -2.11 19.26
CA TRP A 258 1.45 -0.78 18.65
C TRP A 258 0.10 -0.11 18.91
N ASP A 259 -0.96 -0.89 19.01
CA ASP A 259 -2.34 -0.44 19.30
C ASP A 259 -2.75 0.81 18.48
N ILE A 260 -2.42 0.80 17.20
CA ILE A 260 -2.76 1.89 16.27
C ILE A 260 -3.46 1.35 15.02
N PRO A 261 -4.39 2.11 14.41
CA PRO A 261 -4.91 1.78 13.09
C PRO A 261 -3.82 1.83 12.02
N ILE A 262 -3.73 0.75 11.22
CA ILE A 262 -2.84 0.68 10.06
C ILE A 262 -3.69 0.74 8.80
N LEU A 263 -3.60 1.82 8.05
CA LEU A 263 -4.32 2.03 6.79
C LEU A 263 -3.42 1.66 5.61
N MET A 264 -3.87 0.72 4.78
CA MET A 264 -3.11 0.32 3.59
C MET A 264 -3.28 1.32 2.46
N GLY A 265 -2.18 1.96 2.04
CA GLY A 265 -2.09 2.78 0.85
C GLY A 265 -1.58 1.94 -0.33
N TYR A 266 -2.41 1.71 -1.35
CA TYR A 266 -2.07 0.80 -2.44
C TYR A 266 -1.25 1.49 -3.53
N ASN A 267 -0.05 0.98 -3.78
CA ASN A 267 0.76 1.30 -4.95
C ASN A 267 0.48 0.24 -6.01
N ILE A 268 -0.30 0.56 -7.05
CA ILE A 268 -0.78 -0.41 -8.04
C ILE A 268 0.16 -0.54 -9.24
N TYR A 269 0.18 -1.73 -9.85
CA TYR A 269 1.05 -2.04 -10.99
C TYR A 269 0.52 -1.55 -12.34
N MET A 270 -0.75 -1.13 -12.42
CA MET A 270 -1.34 -0.53 -13.62
C MET A 270 -1.27 1.00 -13.56
N ASP A 271 -1.37 1.65 -14.70
CA ASP A 271 -1.50 3.11 -14.77
C ASP A 271 -2.90 3.58 -14.32
N GLU A 272 -2.99 4.86 -13.96
CA GLU A 272 -4.20 5.46 -13.42
C GLU A 272 -5.39 5.36 -14.39
N ALA A 273 -5.18 5.62 -15.69
CA ALA A 273 -6.24 5.58 -16.67
C ALA A 273 -6.78 4.15 -16.89
N THR A 274 -5.89 3.16 -16.92
CA THR A 274 -6.26 1.73 -17.00
C THR A 274 -7.04 1.32 -15.76
N TRP A 275 -6.59 1.74 -14.57
CA TRP A 275 -7.28 1.44 -13.32
C TRP A 275 -8.67 2.09 -13.25
N GLU A 276 -8.81 3.35 -13.63
CA GLU A 276 -10.11 4.05 -13.66
C GLU A 276 -11.12 3.43 -14.64
N ALA A 277 -10.63 2.94 -15.78
CA ALA A 277 -11.46 2.27 -16.77
C ALA A 277 -11.84 0.82 -16.39
N ASN A 278 -11.12 0.21 -15.43
CA ASN A 278 -11.32 -1.18 -15.05
C ASN A 278 -12.45 -1.32 -14.04
N VAL A 279 -13.57 -1.91 -14.47
CA VAL A 279 -14.74 -2.19 -13.59
C VAL A 279 -14.44 -3.17 -12.46
N GLN A 280 -13.38 -3.98 -12.55
CA GLN A 280 -12.94 -4.87 -11.49
C GLN A 280 -12.11 -4.15 -10.43
N GLY A 281 -11.63 -2.92 -10.72
CA GLY A 281 -10.78 -2.15 -9.83
C GLY A 281 -9.34 -2.67 -9.81
N LEU A 282 -8.88 -3.20 -8.68
CA LEU A 282 -7.50 -3.71 -8.53
C LEU A 282 -7.26 -5.00 -9.32
N SER A 283 -6.04 -5.19 -9.80
CA SER A 283 -5.63 -6.49 -10.38
C SER A 283 -5.65 -7.59 -9.32
N PRO A 284 -5.82 -8.87 -9.70
CA PRO A 284 -5.75 -9.98 -8.74
C PRO A 284 -4.44 -10.01 -7.93
N LEU A 285 -3.33 -9.61 -8.56
CA LEU A 285 -2.03 -9.51 -7.89
C LEU A 285 -2.03 -8.38 -6.85
N ASP A 286 -2.54 -7.19 -7.20
CA ASP A 286 -2.62 -6.07 -6.26
C ASP A 286 -3.58 -6.38 -5.11
N VAL A 287 -4.71 -7.06 -5.37
CA VAL A 287 -5.63 -7.53 -4.32
C VAL A 287 -4.92 -8.47 -3.35
N ASN A 288 -4.21 -9.47 -3.87
CA ASN A 288 -3.51 -10.42 -3.02
C ASN A 288 -2.45 -9.74 -2.14
N LEU A 289 -1.58 -8.92 -2.75
CA LEU A 289 -0.42 -8.35 -2.07
C LEU A 289 -0.75 -7.15 -1.17
N SER A 290 -1.76 -6.35 -1.53
CA SER A 290 -2.05 -5.07 -0.84
C SER A 290 -3.33 -5.10 0.00
N VAL A 291 -4.20 -6.11 -0.20
CA VAL A 291 -5.47 -6.26 0.52
C VAL A 291 -5.46 -7.55 1.34
N SER A 292 -5.45 -8.72 0.67
CA SER A 292 -5.68 -9.99 1.37
C SER A 292 -4.56 -10.34 2.36
N LEU A 293 -3.30 -10.19 1.97
CA LEU A 293 -2.19 -10.49 2.87
C LEU A 293 -2.11 -9.52 4.06
N PRO A 294 -2.22 -8.18 3.90
CA PRO A 294 -2.24 -7.26 5.03
C PRO A 294 -3.45 -7.41 5.98
N GLU A 295 -4.55 -7.99 5.52
CA GLU A 295 -5.69 -8.30 6.39
C GLU A 295 -5.32 -9.26 7.53
N PHE A 296 -4.38 -10.18 7.31
CA PHE A 296 -3.88 -11.07 8.38
C PHE A 296 -3.19 -10.30 9.52
N ASP A 297 -2.68 -9.11 9.25
CA ASP A 297 -2.09 -8.22 10.26
C ASP A 297 -3.14 -7.35 10.97
N GLY A 298 -4.42 -7.46 10.60
CA GLY A 298 -5.46 -6.54 11.05
C GLY A 298 -5.40 -5.16 10.40
N SER A 299 -4.68 -5.03 9.29
CA SER A 299 -4.60 -3.78 8.53
C SER A 299 -5.93 -3.42 7.89
N LEU A 300 -6.26 -2.15 7.90
CA LEU A 300 -7.51 -1.60 7.36
C LEU A 300 -7.33 -1.19 5.89
N HIS A 301 -8.41 -1.35 5.12
CA HIS A 301 -8.42 -0.89 3.73
C HIS A 301 -8.34 0.63 3.66
N GLY A 302 -7.31 1.16 3.03
CA GLY A 302 -7.14 2.58 2.77
C GLY A 302 -7.62 2.98 1.38
N GLY A 303 -6.85 2.67 0.39
CA GLY A 303 -7.16 2.97 -1.02
C GLY A 303 -5.90 3.13 -1.86
N VAL A 304 -6.08 3.27 -3.16
CA VAL A 304 -4.98 3.55 -4.08
C VAL A 304 -4.35 4.89 -3.74
N VAL A 305 -3.04 4.94 -3.56
CA VAL A 305 -2.29 6.19 -3.34
C VAL A 305 -1.40 6.54 -4.52
N ALA A 306 -0.93 5.52 -5.26
CA ALA A 306 -0.09 5.73 -6.44
C ALA A 306 -0.34 4.64 -7.48
N ALA A 307 -0.23 5.03 -8.75
CA ALA A 307 -0.33 4.17 -9.92
C ALA A 307 1.00 4.12 -10.66
N GLN A 308 1.31 2.96 -11.26
CA GLN A 308 2.55 2.81 -12.00
C GLN A 308 2.45 3.56 -13.34
N THR A 309 3.29 4.56 -13.51
CA THR A 309 3.33 5.42 -14.70
C THR A 309 4.66 5.26 -15.41
N ASN A 310 4.64 5.16 -16.74
CA ASN A 310 5.84 5.14 -17.56
C ASN A 310 6.24 6.58 -17.90
N ILE A 311 7.39 7.01 -17.40
CA ILE A 311 7.99 8.30 -17.75
C ILE A 311 9.36 8.03 -18.38
N ASP A 312 9.51 8.35 -19.66
CA ASP A 312 10.76 8.16 -20.42
C ASP A 312 11.34 6.74 -20.34
N GLY A 313 10.46 5.73 -20.39
CA GLY A 313 10.84 4.31 -20.30
C GLY A 313 11.06 3.80 -18.88
N LYS A 314 10.86 4.63 -17.86
CA LYS A 314 10.92 4.25 -16.44
C LYS A 314 9.52 4.11 -15.87
N TYR A 315 9.27 3.00 -15.19
CA TYR A 315 8.04 2.81 -14.42
C TYR A 315 8.25 3.33 -13.01
N ILE A 316 7.50 4.35 -12.63
CA ILE A 316 7.52 4.96 -11.30
C ILE A 316 6.11 4.93 -10.70
N TYR A 317 6.01 4.98 -9.37
CA TYR A 317 4.74 5.17 -8.69
C TYR A 317 4.40 6.66 -8.63
N TRP A 318 3.43 7.07 -9.49
CA TRP A 318 2.95 8.45 -9.54
C TRP A 318 1.70 8.60 -8.66
N PRO A 319 1.62 9.66 -7.83
CA PRO A 319 0.52 9.82 -6.88
C PRO A 319 -0.82 10.08 -7.57
N VAL A 320 -1.88 9.44 -7.09
CA VAL A 320 -3.28 9.71 -7.45
C VAL A 320 -3.82 10.71 -6.42
N LYS A 321 -3.84 12.00 -6.77
CA LYS A 321 -4.05 13.11 -5.81
C LYS A 321 -5.32 12.99 -4.98
N GLU A 322 -6.47 12.74 -5.63
CA GLU A 322 -7.76 12.61 -4.96
C GLU A 322 -7.75 11.46 -3.96
N ARG A 323 -7.08 10.36 -4.28
CA ARG A 323 -6.96 9.18 -3.44
C ARG A 323 -6.01 9.40 -2.26
N VAL A 324 -4.92 10.12 -2.48
CA VAL A 324 -4.04 10.57 -1.39
C VAL A 324 -4.81 11.44 -0.40
N GLU A 325 -5.63 12.37 -0.89
CA GLU A 325 -6.49 13.18 -0.02
C GLU A 325 -7.49 12.32 0.75
N SER A 326 -8.11 11.35 0.09
CA SER A 326 -9.08 10.44 0.69
C SER A 326 -8.49 9.61 1.83
N ILE A 327 -7.30 9.01 1.65
CA ILE A 327 -6.67 8.20 2.70
C ILE A 327 -6.21 9.07 3.88
N VAL A 328 -5.71 10.28 3.63
CA VAL A 328 -5.34 11.21 4.69
C VAL A 328 -6.56 11.66 5.50
N LYS A 329 -7.68 12.00 4.84
CA LYS A 329 -8.95 12.29 5.53
C LYS A 329 -9.38 11.15 6.42
N ARG A 330 -9.22 9.90 5.96
CA ARG A 330 -9.54 8.70 6.74
C ARG A 330 -8.60 8.55 7.94
N ALA A 331 -7.29 8.73 7.74
CA ALA A 331 -6.32 8.68 8.83
C ALA A 331 -6.63 9.71 9.94
N VAL A 332 -6.92 10.95 9.55
CA VAL A 332 -7.35 12.01 10.47
C VAL A 332 -8.62 11.64 11.25
N LYS A 333 -9.59 10.98 10.58
CA LYS A 333 -10.82 10.53 11.27
C LYS A 333 -10.56 9.39 12.25
N TYR A 334 -9.67 8.47 11.93
CA TYR A 334 -9.27 7.39 12.85
C TYR A 334 -8.53 7.93 14.07
N GLU A 335 -7.62 8.89 13.88
CA GLU A 335 -6.94 9.54 14.99
C GLU A 335 -7.95 10.24 15.90
N LYS A 336 -8.84 11.08 15.36
CA LYS A 336 -9.90 11.75 16.15
C LYS A 336 -10.79 10.76 16.89
N LEU A 337 -11.18 9.67 16.23
CA LEU A 337 -12.04 8.65 16.84
C LEU A 337 -11.41 8.00 18.09
N ARG A 338 -10.08 7.88 18.13
CA ARG A 338 -9.36 7.33 19.30
C ARG A 338 -9.53 8.19 20.54
N HIS A 339 -9.68 9.50 20.37
CA HIS A 339 -9.79 10.46 21.47
C HIS A 339 -11.24 10.77 21.89
N LEU A 340 -12.23 10.34 21.10
CA LEU A 340 -13.64 10.51 21.44
C LEU A 340 -14.04 9.52 22.55
N LEU A 341 -14.70 10.04 23.59
CA LEU A 341 -15.37 9.19 24.56
C LEU A 341 -16.49 8.40 23.89
N PRO A 342 -16.83 7.18 24.37
CA PRO A 342 -17.93 6.40 23.80
C PRO A 342 -19.22 7.21 23.64
N ALA A 343 -19.56 8.06 24.63
CA ALA A 343 -20.75 8.91 24.59
C ALA A 343 -20.75 9.98 23.47
N GLU A 344 -19.58 10.31 22.91
CA GLU A 344 -19.44 11.31 21.84
C GLU A 344 -19.41 10.67 20.45
N ARG A 345 -19.29 9.33 20.38
CA ARG A 345 -19.18 8.59 19.13
C ARG A 345 -20.55 8.46 18.48
N LYS A 346 -20.63 8.80 17.19
CA LYS A 346 -21.82 8.60 16.38
C LYS A 346 -21.68 7.33 15.55
N VAL A 347 -22.61 6.39 15.72
CA VAL A 347 -22.61 5.10 15.04
C VAL A 347 -23.85 4.97 14.19
N ALA A 348 -23.70 4.58 12.92
CA ALA A 348 -24.78 4.23 12.04
C ALA A 348 -24.84 2.71 11.85
N ILE A 349 -25.97 2.09 12.16
CA ILE A 349 -26.23 0.67 11.91
C ILE A 349 -27.14 0.57 10.69
N ILE A 350 -26.64 -0.01 9.60
CA ILE A 350 -27.37 -0.15 8.34
C ILE A 350 -27.85 -1.59 8.21
N LEU A 351 -29.17 -1.78 8.23
CA LEU A 351 -29.81 -3.08 8.03
C LEU A 351 -30.00 -3.34 6.52
N HIS A 352 -29.59 -4.52 6.09
CA HIS A 352 -29.83 -4.96 4.71
C HIS A 352 -31.33 -5.07 4.43
N ASN A 353 -31.78 -4.56 3.28
CA ASN A 353 -33.17 -4.65 2.84
C ASN A 353 -33.25 -4.74 1.30
N TYR A 354 -33.05 -5.95 0.76
CA TYR A 354 -33.15 -6.18 -0.68
C TYR A 354 -33.93 -7.47 -0.98
N PRO A 355 -34.90 -7.46 -1.90
CA PRO A 355 -35.56 -6.28 -2.49
C PRO A 355 -36.17 -5.35 -1.41
N PRO A 356 -36.31 -4.03 -1.67
CA PRO A 356 -36.72 -3.05 -0.67
C PRO A 356 -38.19 -3.25 -0.26
N LYS A 357 -38.41 -4.13 0.71
CA LYS A 357 -39.71 -4.44 1.31
C LYS A 357 -39.57 -4.58 2.81
N ASN A 358 -40.56 -4.13 3.55
CA ASN A 358 -40.60 -4.20 5.01
C ASN A 358 -40.33 -5.63 5.55
N SER A 359 -40.80 -6.67 4.82
CA SER A 359 -40.60 -8.06 5.17
C SER A 359 -39.15 -8.55 5.05
N ASN A 360 -38.27 -7.78 4.39
CA ASN A 360 -36.90 -8.18 4.11
C ASN A 360 -35.87 -7.41 4.96
N ILE A 361 -36.33 -6.50 5.82
CA ILE A 361 -35.44 -5.71 6.69
C ILE A 361 -34.65 -6.64 7.60
N GLY A 362 -33.32 -6.52 7.54
CA GLY A 362 -32.40 -7.34 8.34
C GLY A 362 -32.28 -8.80 7.87
N SER A 363 -32.78 -9.16 6.68
CA SER A 363 -32.64 -10.51 6.18
C SER A 363 -31.16 -10.86 5.91
N ALA A 364 -30.67 -11.96 6.51
CA ALA A 364 -29.34 -12.48 6.32
C ALA A 364 -29.34 -14.00 6.47
N ALA A 365 -28.53 -14.69 5.69
CA ALA A 365 -28.44 -16.16 5.76
C ALA A 365 -27.76 -16.59 7.08
N GLY A 366 -28.50 -17.32 7.91
CA GLY A 366 -27.96 -17.89 9.15
C GLY A 366 -27.71 -16.93 10.31
N LEU A 367 -28.13 -15.65 10.16
CA LEU A 367 -28.00 -14.64 11.22
C LEU A 367 -29.39 -14.11 11.61
N ASP A 368 -29.70 -14.15 12.89
CA ASP A 368 -30.80 -13.38 13.47
C ASP A 368 -30.33 -11.92 13.63
N THR A 369 -30.50 -11.13 12.58
CA THR A 369 -30.01 -9.74 12.53
C THR A 369 -30.72 -8.85 13.55
N PRO A 370 -32.05 -8.87 13.73
CA PRO A 370 -32.72 -8.04 14.72
C PRO A 370 -32.23 -8.31 16.15
N GLU A 371 -32.16 -9.57 16.54
CA GLU A 371 -31.67 -9.96 17.86
C GLU A 371 -30.18 -9.60 18.04
N SER A 372 -29.36 -9.74 16.98
CA SER A 372 -27.95 -9.37 17.00
C SER A 372 -27.77 -7.86 17.22
N VAL A 373 -28.58 -7.02 16.56
CA VAL A 373 -28.54 -5.57 16.74
C VAL A 373 -29.02 -5.18 18.14
N GLN A 374 -30.08 -5.80 18.65
CA GLN A 374 -30.56 -5.55 20.01
C GLN A 374 -29.43 -5.81 21.04
N ARG A 375 -28.74 -6.95 20.95
CA ARG A 375 -27.60 -7.28 21.80
C ARG A 375 -26.43 -6.31 21.62
N LEU A 376 -26.18 -5.86 20.39
CA LEU A 376 -25.16 -4.85 20.13
C LEU A 376 -25.50 -3.52 20.83
N LEU A 377 -26.75 -3.05 20.77
CA LEU A 377 -27.18 -1.83 21.47
C LEU A 377 -26.98 -1.96 22.98
N VAL A 378 -27.31 -3.12 23.58
CA VAL A 378 -27.06 -3.39 25.00
C VAL A 378 -25.57 -3.31 25.32
N ALA A 379 -24.71 -3.95 24.51
CA ALA A 379 -23.27 -3.94 24.71
C ALA A 379 -22.70 -2.52 24.57
N MET A 380 -23.11 -1.77 23.55
CA MET A 380 -22.68 -0.38 23.35
C MET A 380 -23.07 0.51 24.53
N LYS A 381 -24.30 0.39 25.06
CA LYS A 381 -24.72 1.15 26.24
C LYS A 381 -23.85 0.83 27.46
N ASN A 382 -23.51 -0.44 27.66
CA ASN A 382 -22.64 -0.87 28.75
C ASN A 382 -21.21 -0.32 28.62
N GLU A 383 -20.75 -0.09 27.39
CA GLU A 383 -19.47 0.55 27.06
C GLU A 383 -19.54 2.09 27.09
N GLY A 384 -20.68 2.67 27.48
CA GLY A 384 -20.84 4.11 27.68
C GLY A 384 -21.26 4.91 26.46
N TYR A 385 -21.74 4.27 25.37
CA TYR A 385 -22.37 4.98 24.26
C TYR A 385 -23.72 5.58 24.70
N THR A 386 -24.06 6.74 24.15
CA THR A 386 -25.37 7.36 24.37
C THR A 386 -26.40 6.62 23.54
N ILE A 387 -27.34 5.97 24.18
CA ILE A 387 -28.47 5.25 23.57
C ILE A 387 -29.69 5.51 24.43
N ASP A 388 -30.70 6.16 23.89
CA ASP A 388 -31.91 6.57 24.62
C ASP A 388 -32.83 5.38 24.89
N LEU A 389 -33.11 4.60 23.84
CA LEU A 389 -34.02 3.47 23.93
C LEU A 389 -33.35 2.19 23.44
N ILE A 390 -33.41 1.13 24.22
CA ILE A 390 -33.02 -0.21 23.82
C ILE A 390 -34.26 -1.09 23.79
N PRO A 391 -34.64 -1.63 22.62
CA PRO A 391 -35.74 -2.60 22.53
C PRO A 391 -35.45 -3.83 23.40
N GLU A 392 -36.50 -4.43 23.98
CA GLU A 392 -36.35 -5.62 24.83
C GLU A 392 -35.99 -6.88 24.00
N SER A 393 -36.32 -6.88 22.71
CA SER A 393 -36.10 -8.01 21.79
C SER A 393 -35.83 -7.55 20.37
N GLY A 394 -35.33 -8.46 19.52
CA GLY A 394 -35.20 -8.23 18.08
C GLY A 394 -36.56 -7.98 17.39
N ALA A 395 -37.66 -8.55 17.91
CA ALA A 395 -39.00 -8.31 17.40
C ALA A 395 -39.42 -6.85 17.65
N GLU A 396 -39.25 -6.34 18.86
CA GLU A 396 -39.54 -4.94 19.20
C GLU A 396 -38.63 -3.97 18.42
N LEU A 397 -37.37 -4.33 18.18
CA LEU A 397 -36.50 -3.55 17.30
C LEU A 397 -37.10 -3.40 15.90
N ILE A 398 -37.59 -4.48 15.30
CA ILE A 398 -38.23 -4.42 13.98
C ILE A 398 -39.52 -3.61 14.01
N GLU A 399 -40.35 -3.72 15.06
CA GLU A 399 -41.53 -2.88 15.22
C GLU A 399 -41.17 -1.39 15.28
N SER A 400 -40.10 -1.05 16.00
CA SER A 400 -39.55 0.31 16.05
C SER A 400 -39.08 0.78 14.67
N VAL A 401 -38.30 -0.05 13.92
CA VAL A 401 -37.88 0.28 12.56
C VAL A 401 -39.07 0.50 11.64
N LEU A 402 -40.13 -0.33 11.74
CA LEU A 402 -41.33 -0.25 10.90
C LEU A 402 -42.23 0.94 11.23
N SER A 403 -42.17 1.47 12.43
CA SER A 403 -42.91 2.70 12.80
C SER A 403 -42.29 3.97 12.19
N HIS A 404 -41.04 3.90 11.72
CA HIS A 404 -40.34 5.03 11.07
C HIS A 404 -40.28 4.88 9.55
N THR A 405 -39.69 5.85 8.87
CA THR A 405 -39.52 5.83 7.42
C THR A 405 -38.59 4.68 6.99
N THR A 406 -39.12 3.76 6.19
CA THR A 406 -38.37 2.65 5.58
C THR A 406 -38.18 2.88 4.08
N ASN A 407 -37.34 2.07 3.44
CA ASN A 407 -37.17 2.12 1.98
C ASN A 407 -38.24 1.31 1.18
N ASP A 408 -39.28 0.77 1.85
CA ASP A 408 -40.45 0.20 1.19
C ASP A 408 -41.50 1.31 0.90
N ARG A 409 -41.33 1.97 -0.25
CA ARG A 409 -42.20 3.07 -0.68
C ARG A 409 -43.68 2.71 -0.76
N SER A 410 -44.01 1.45 -0.99
CA SER A 410 -45.39 1.00 -1.13
C SER A 410 -46.13 0.91 0.19
N MET A 411 -45.41 0.94 1.30
CA MET A 411 -45.92 0.77 2.66
C MET A 411 -45.82 2.05 3.51
N LEU A 412 -45.24 3.13 2.97
CA LEU A 412 -45.13 4.39 3.71
C LEU A 412 -46.51 5.04 3.91
N SER A 413 -46.81 5.37 5.16
CA SER A 413 -47.98 6.15 5.52
C SER A 413 -47.70 7.67 5.45
N GLU A 414 -48.75 8.49 5.39
CA GLU A 414 -48.63 9.94 5.45
C GLU A 414 -47.96 10.38 6.77
N GLU A 415 -48.30 9.75 7.88
CA GLU A 415 -47.71 10.00 9.20
C GLU A 415 -46.19 9.73 9.21
N GLN A 416 -45.77 8.62 8.63
CA GLN A 416 -44.30 8.30 8.52
C GLN A 416 -43.56 9.31 7.63
N VAL A 417 -44.23 9.93 6.66
CA VAL A 417 -43.64 10.98 5.82
C VAL A 417 -43.56 12.31 6.60
N GLU A 418 -44.60 12.65 7.33
CA GLU A 418 -44.63 13.89 8.13
C GLU A 418 -43.61 13.84 9.29
N ASP A 419 -43.55 12.71 10.00
CA ASP A 419 -42.71 12.51 11.17
C ASP A 419 -41.27 12.01 10.83
N ALA A 420 -40.93 11.93 9.55
CA ALA A 420 -39.61 11.46 9.14
C ALA A 420 -38.51 12.32 9.77
N GLU A 421 -37.60 11.68 10.50
CA GLU A 421 -36.46 12.34 11.13
C GLU A 421 -35.38 12.72 10.10
N GLY A 422 -35.14 11.85 9.12
CA GLY A 422 -34.19 12.07 8.05
C GLY A 422 -34.81 12.90 6.92
N LYS A 423 -34.63 14.22 6.95
CA LYS A 423 -35.08 15.11 5.87
C LYS A 423 -33.91 15.94 5.35
N LEU A 424 -33.87 16.06 4.03
CA LEU A 424 -32.91 16.89 3.32
C LEU A 424 -33.67 17.78 2.35
N SER A 425 -33.48 19.10 2.40
CA SER A 425 -34.11 19.95 1.42
C SER A 425 -33.58 19.69 0.01
N VAL A 426 -34.42 19.86 -1.01
CA VAL A 426 -34.00 19.80 -2.41
C VAL A 426 -32.83 20.76 -2.69
N GLN A 427 -32.84 21.93 -2.02
CA GLN A 427 -31.75 22.90 -2.15
C GLN A 427 -30.40 22.34 -1.62
N GLN A 428 -30.38 21.75 -0.40
CA GLN A 428 -29.18 21.13 0.17
C GLN A 428 -28.69 19.97 -0.69
N TYR A 429 -29.59 19.16 -1.23
CA TYR A 429 -29.23 18.09 -2.15
C TYR A 429 -28.56 18.63 -3.43
N LYS A 430 -29.14 19.70 -4.01
CA LYS A 430 -28.56 20.34 -5.20
C LYS A 430 -27.17 20.90 -4.94
N GLU A 431 -26.96 21.56 -3.82
CA GLU A 431 -25.63 22.07 -3.42
C GLU A 431 -24.60 20.93 -3.31
N PHE A 432 -25.01 19.81 -2.72
CA PHE A 432 -24.17 18.61 -2.69
C PHE A 432 -23.91 18.05 -4.09
N PHE A 433 -24.98 17.89 -4.91
CA PHE A 433 -24.88 17.37 -6.27
C PHE A 433 -23.95 18.24 -7.14
N ASP A 434 -24.09 19.56 -7.07
CA ASP A 434 -23.26 20.52 -7.82
C ASP A 434 -21.79 20.45 -7.42
N SER A 435 -21.48 20.04 -6.20
CA SER A 435 -20.11 19.84 -5.71
C SER A 435 -19.43 18.57 -6.24
N LEU A 436 -20.20 17.65 -6.85
CA LEU A 436 -19.66 16.41 -7.38
C LEU A 436 -18.85 16.63 -8.67
N PRO A 437 -17.87 15.76 -8.98
CA PRO A 437 -17.20 15.76 -10.29
C PRO A 437 -18.20 15.61 -11.44
N ASP A 438 -17.97 16.28 -12.56
CA ASP A 438 -18.90 16.29 -13.71
C ASP A 438 -19.23 14.88 -14.22
N LYS A 439 -18.23 13.97 -14.27
CA LYS A 439 -18.45 12.57 -14.65
C LYS A 439 -19.45 11.86 -13.72
N SER A 440 -19.40 12.14 -12.41
CA SER A 440 -20.33 11.58 -11.43
C SER A 440 -21.74 12.12 -11.64
N LYS A 441 -21.88 13.44 -11.86
CA LYS A 441 -23.18 14.08 -12.16
C LYS A 441 -23.82 13.48 -13.40
N VAL A 442 -23.05 13.37 -14.50
CA VAL A 442 -23.53 12.77 -15.76
C VAL A 442 -24.00 11.33 -15.53
N ASN A 443 -23.18 10.48 -14.89
CA ASN A 443 -23.55 9.09 -14.63
C ASN A 443 -24.80 8.95 -13.76
N MET A 444 -24.96 9.83 -12.76
CA MET A 444 -26.16 9.84 -11.90
C MET A 444 -27.42 10.25 -12.69
N GLU A 445 -27.31 11.28 -13.51
CA GLU A 445 -28.46 11.76 -14.32
C GLU A 445 -28.82 10.78 -15.45
N GLU A 446 -27.84 10.12 -16.06
CA GLU A 446 -28.08 9.06 -17.05
C GLU A 446 -28.79 7.84 -16.43
N GLY A 447 -28.42 7.47 -15.20
CA GLY A 447 -29.00 6.31 -14.49
C GLY A 447 -30.34 6.59 -13.81
N TRP A 448 -30.56 7.80 -13.30
CA TRP A 448 -31.67 8.12 -12.41
C TRP A 448 -32.52 9.30 -12.84
N GLY A 449 -32.17 9.99 -13.92
CA GLY A 449 -32.83 11.21 -14.39
C GLY A 449 -32.28 12.48 -13.72
N PRO A 450 -32.84 13.65 -14.07
CA PRO A 450 -32.36 14.94 -13.55
C PRO A 450 -32.40 15.03 -12.03
N ALA A 451 -31.35 15.59 -11.42
CA ALA A 451 -31.28 15.80 -9.97
C ALA A 451 -32.38 16.78 -9.48
N PRO A 452 -33.05 16.51 -8.34
CA PRO A 452 -32.81 15.48 -7.35
C PRO A 452 -33.51 14.14 -7.61
N GLY A 453 -34.17 13.94 -8.74
CA GLY A 453 -35.03 12.80 -9.01
C GLY A 453 -36.37 12.86 -8.28
N GLU A 454 -37.14 11.76 -8.39
CA GLU A 454 -38.51 11.66 -7.82
C GLU A 454 -38.60 10.63 -6.67
N VAL A 455 -37.49 9.89 -6.41
CA VAL A 455 -37.51 8.84 -5.40
C VAL A 455 -37.35 9.46 -4.00
N PHE A 456 -38.27 9.11 -3.10
CA PHE A 456 -38.39 9.69 -1.75
C PHE A 456 -38.47 11.22 -1.71
N ARG A 457 -38.95 11.83 -2.80
CA ARG A 457 -39.22 13.26 -2.86
C ARG A 457 -40.69 13.56 -2.49
N TYR A 458 -40.84 14.43 -1.53
CA TYR A 458 -42.16 14.94 -1.07
C TYR A 458 -42.09 16.47 -1.00
N GLY A 459 -42.68 17.11 -2.01
CA GLY A 459 -42.57 18.57 -2.16
C GLY A 459 -41.12 19.02 -2.36
N ASP A 460 -40.64 19.87 -1.48
CA ASP A 460 -39.27 20.40 -1.48
C ASP A 460 -38.31 19.66 -0.53
N GLU A 461 -38.72 18.48 -0.05
CA GLU A 461 -37.91 17.62 0.83
C GLU A 461 -37.64 16.25 0.21
N LEU A 462 -36.49 15.69 0.54
CA LEU A 462 -36.11 14.31 0.29
C LEU A 462 -36.05 13.58 1.62
N LEU A 463 -36.70 12.41 1.70
CA LEU A 463 -36.68 11.58 2.89
C LEU A 463 -35.46 10.64 2.86
N ILE A 464 -34.82 10.51 3.99
CA ILE A 464 -33.74 9.53 4.22
C ILE A 464 -34.33 8.48 5.17
N PRO A 465 -34.50 7.22 4.68
CA PRO A 465 -35.03 6.15 5.54
C PRO A 465 -34.13 5.90 6.75
N GLY A 466 -34.74 5.75 7.91
CA GLY A 466 -34.07 5.52 9.18
C GLY A 466 -34.62 6.36 10.32
N PHE A 467 -34.04 6.19 11.49
CA PHE A 467 -34.36 6.97 12.69
C PHE A 467 -33.13 7.09 13.59
N SER A 468 -33.14 8.04 14.51
CA SER A 468 -32.10 8.20 15.55
C SER A 468 -32.51 7.50 16.84
N ASN A 469 -31.55 6.98 17.56
CA ASN A 469 -31.76 6.34 18.86
C ASN A 469 -30.82 6.93 19.92
N GLY A 470 -30.68 8.26 19.92
CA GLY A 470 -29.86 9.03 20.85
C GLY A 470 -28.71 9.78 20.25
#